data_c6d68da803fa45e878a2e32b68320d8f
#
_entry.id   c6d68da803fa45e878a2e32b68320d8f
#
_cell.length_a   1.000
_cell.length_b   1.000
_cell.length_c   1.000
_cell.angle_alpha   90.00
_cell.angle_beta   90.00
_cell.angle_gamma   90.00
#
_symmetry.space_group_name_H-M   'P 1'
#
loop_
_entity.id
_entity.type
_entity.pdbx_description
1 polymer ?
#
loop_
_entity_poly.entity_id
_entity_poly.type
_entity_poly.pdbx_seq_one_letter_code
_entity_poly.pdbx_strand_id
1 'polypeptide(L)'
;LLGSRGLGDVYKRQVLSGERSDVLLLDVTPLTLGIETLGGVMTPLIEKNTTIPTNKSQVFSTAEDNQTAVTVHVLQGERKKATDNKSLGQFNLTDIPAAPRGTPQIEVTFDIDANGKIDVSAKDKSSNKEQSITIQGGSGLSDDEIEKMVKDAEANAEEDKKFEELVASRNMADSLASATKKAMDENADELSD
;
A
#
# COMPACT_ATOMS: atom_id res chain seq x y z
N LEU A 1 22.96 -30.44 9.79
CA LEU A 1 22.52 -29.04 9.63
C LEU A 1 21.00 -29.05 9.46
N LEU A 2 20.27 -29.07 10.56
CA LEU A 2 18.84 -28.79 10.59
C LEU A 2 18.70 -27.28 10.40
N GLY A 3 18.18 -26.89 9.24
CA GLY A 3 17.98 -25.47 8.92
C GLY A 3 17.09 -24.78 9.96
N SER A 4 17.27 -23.48 10.10
CA SER A 4 16.58 -22.60 11.05
C SER A 4 15.04 -22.72 11.05
N ARG A 5 14.46 -23.19 9.94
CA ARG A 5 13.01 -23.51 9.82
C ARG A 5 12.53 -24.60 10.77
N GLY A 6 13.31 -25.67 10.98
CA GLY A 6 12.92 -26.77 11.87
C GLY A 6 12.81 -26.36 13.33
N LEU A 7 13.66 -25.44 13.79
CA LEU A 7 13.65 -24.95 15.16
C LEU A 7 12.46 -24.01 15.43
N GLY A 8 12.13 -23.12 14.49
CA GLY A 8 10.99 -22.22 14.60
C GLY A 8 9.67 -22.96 14.64
N ASP A 9 9.48 -23.96 13.77
CA ASP A 9 8.25 -24.75 13.71
C ASP A 9 8.08 -25.66 14.92
N VAL A 10 9.17 -26.25 15.43
CA VAL A 10 9.15 -27.04 16.67
C VAL A 10 8.81 -26.15 17.87
N TYR A 11 9.39 -24.96 17.93
CA TYR A 11 9.15 -24.00 19.00
C TYR A 11 7.70 -23.47 18.97
N LYS A 12 7.20 -23.11 17.80
CA LYS A 12 5.81 -22.70 17.58
C LYS A 12 4.82 -23.80 17.96
N ARG A 13 5.13 -25.05 17.60
CA ARG A 13 4.31 -26.21 17.96
C ARG A 13 4.28 -26.46 19.47
N GLN A 14 5.42 -26.32 20.17
CA GLN A 14 5.50 -26.46 21.62
C GLN A 14 4.70 -25.40 22.38
N VAL A 15 4.68 -24.16 21.90
CA VAL A 15 3.84 -23.10 22.49
C VAL A 15 2.37 -23.35 22.24
N LEU A 16 2.00 -23.77 21.03
CA LEU A 16 0.60 -24.10 20.68
C LEU A 16 0.07 -25.34 21.39
N SER A 17 0.93 -26.29 21.75
CA SER A 17 0.55 -27.48 22.54
C SER A 17 0.41 -27.20 24.03
N GLY A 18 0.75 -26.00 24.49
CA GLY A 18 0.69 -25.63 25.90
C GLY A 18 1.83 -26.20 26.78
N GLU A 19 2.86 -26.77 26.16
CA GLU A 19 4.05 -27.29 26.85
C GLU A 19 4.97 -26.17 27.40
N ARG A 20 4.80 -24.94 26.86
CA ARG A 20 5.45 -23.73 27.36
C ARG A 20 4.44 -22.58 27.39
N SER A 21 4.09 -22.16 28.61
CA SER A 21 3.16 -21.05 28.84
C SER A 21 3.84 -19.69 29.02
N ASP A 22 5.17 -19.67 29.09
CA ASP A 22 6.00 -18.49 29.36
C ASP A 22 6.52 -17.78 28.09
N VAL A 23 6.23 -18.33 26.91
CA VAL A 23 6.67 -17.76 25.63
C VAL A 23 5.46 -17.40 24.76
N LEU A 24 5.27 -16.12 24.53
CA LEU A 24 4.30 -15.59 23.57
C LEU A 24 4.93 -15.55 22.18
N LEU A 25 4.47 -16.41 21.27
CA LEU A 25 4.84 -16.34 19.85
C LEU A 25 3.83 -15.45 19.12
N LEU A 26 4.32 -14.35 18.57
CA LEU A 26 3.54 -13.45 17.74
C LEU A 26 3.94 -13.63 16.28
N ASP A 27 2.96 -13.89 15.42
CA ASP A 27 3.17 -13.80 13.99
C ASP A 27 3.16 -12.32 13.56
N VAL A 28 4.07 -11.96 12.67
CA VAL A 28 4.22 -10.58 12.17
C VAL A 28 4.31 -10.58 10.64
N THR A 29 3.98 -9.44 10.05
CA THR A 29 4.21 -9.21 8.61
C THR A 29 5.71 -9.17 8.34
N PRO A 30 6.23 -9.98 7.37
CA PRO A 30 7.66 -10.03 7.08
C PRO A 30 8.16 -8.80 6.33
N LEU A 31 7.29 -8.17 5.54
CA LEU A 31 7.55 -6.99 4.72
C LEU A 31 6.39 -6.02 4.79
N THR A 32 6.66 -4.76 4.49
CA THR A 32 5.67 -3.69 4.38
C THR A 32 4.67 -3.99 3.26
N LEU A 33 3.40 -3.74 3.53
CA LEU A 33 2.28 -3.84 2.59
C LEU A 33 1.74 -2.45 2.31
N GLY A 34 1.47 -2.18 1.05
CA GLY A 34 0.95 -0.89 0.62
C GLY A 34 0.36 -0.94 -0.77
N ILE A 35 0.07 0.23 -1.31
CA ILE A 35 -0.46 0.41 -2.66
C ILE A 35 0.40 1.38 -3.46
N GLU A 36 0.35 1.24 -4.77
CA GLU A 36 0.90 2.24 -5.68
C GLU A 36 0.02 3.49 -5.70
N THR A 37 0.66 4.65 -5.57
CA THR A 37 0.03 5.96 -5.64
C THR A 37 0.62 6.82 -6.74
N LEU A 38 0.06 8.02 -6.94
CA LEU A 38 0.42 8.95 -8.00
C LEU A 38 1.93 9.19 -8.08
N GLY A 39 2.49 8.93 -9.27
CA GLY A 39 3.92 9.06 -9.54
C GLY A 39 4.70 7.75 -9.38
N GLY A 40 4.02 6.60 -9.20
CA GLY A 40 4.66 5.29 -9.08
C GLY A 40 5.33 5.08 -7.72
N VAL A 41 4.83 5.74 -6.68
CA VAL A 41 5.32 5.60 -5.29
C VAL A 41 4.56 4.51 -4.57
N MET A 42 5.26 3.67 -3.82
CA MET A 42 4.64 2.77 -2.86
C MET A 42 4.29 3.53 -1.58
N THR A 43 3.00 3.61 -1.27
CA THR A 43 2.49 4.17 -0.03
C THR A 43 2.18 3.05 0.96
N PRO A 44 2.89 2.98 2.09
CA PRO A 44 2.70 1.92 3.07
C PRO A 44 1.38 2.09 3.83
N LEU A 45 0.68 0.98 4.10
CA LEU A 45 -0.47 0.90 4.99
C LEU A 45 -0.17 0.05 6.22
N ILE A 46 0.51 -1.08 6.03
CA ILE A 46 0.93 -1.97 7.12
C ILE A 46 2.45 -2.12 7.02
N GLU A 47 3.17 -1.66 8.03
CA GLU A 47 4.63 -1.75 8.06
C GLU A 47 5.09 -3.17 8.39
N LYS A 48 6.32 -3.50 7.96
CA LYS A 48 6.97 -4.76 8.35
C LYS A 48 6.99 -4.91 9.86
N ASN A 49 7.02 -6.15 10.34
CA ASN A 49 7.01 -6.50 11.75
C ASN A 49 5.72 -6.08 12.50
N THR A 50 4.64 -5.79 11.80
CA THR A 50 3.34 -5.57 12.43
C THR A 50 2.74 -6.92 12.83
N THR A 51 2.32 -7.03 14.09
CA THR A 51 1.66 -8.24 14.63
C THR A 51 0.35 -8.50 13.90
N ILE A 52 0.09 -9.76 13.53
CA ILE A 52 -1.17 -10.21 12.95
C ILE A 52 -1.98 -11.04 13.98
N PRO A 53 -3.34 -11.00 13.90
CA PRO A 53 -4.15 -10.29 12.90
C PRO A 53 -4.12 -8.78 13.05
N THR A 54 -4.30 -8.05 11.94
CA THR A 54 -4.32 -6.58 11.93
C THR A 54 -5.22 -6.03 10.83
N ASN A 55 -5.76 -4.85 11.06
CA ASN A 55 -6.57 -4.12 10.10
C ASN A 55 -6.10 -2.67 10.04
N LYS A 56 -5.94 -2.13 8.83
CA LYS A 56 -5.57 -0.73 8.59
C LYS A 56 -6.32 -0.17 7.40
N SER A 57 -6.83 1.06 7.56
CA SER A 57 -7.51 1.80 6.50
C SER A 57 -6.88 3.16 6.29
N GLN A 58 -6.84 3.60 5.04
CA GLN A 58 -6.41 4.94 4.66
C GLN A 58 -7.28 5.46 3.52
N VAL A 59 -7.57 6.76 3.54
CA VAL A 59 -8.35 7.42 2.50
C VAL A 59 -7.42 8.01 1.46
N PHE A 60 -7.69 7.68 0.20
CA PHE A 60 -7.04 8.20 -1.00
C PHE A 60 -8.03 8.97 -1.84
N SER A 61 -7.57 9.60 -2.90
CA SER A 61 -8.41 10.33 -3.83
C SER A 61 -7.99 10.10 -5.28
N THR A 62 -8.76 10.64 -6.22
CA THR A 62 -8.45 10.59 -7.64
C THR A 62 -7.30 11.52 -8.00
N ALA A 63 -6.50 11.12 -8.99
CA ALA A 63 -5.37 11.87 -9.51
C ALA A 63 -5.74 12.87 -10.63
N GLU A 64 -6.86 12.61 -11.31
CA GLU A 64 -7.32 13.38 -12.46
C GLU A 64 -8.76 13.86 -12.26
N ASP A 65 -9.11 14.97 -12.95
CA ASP A 65 -10.48 15.49 -12.98
C ASP A 65 -11.40 14.51 -13.72
N ASN A 66 -12.62 14.34 -13.19
CA ASN A 66 -13.64 13.47 -13.74
C ASN A 66 -13.23 11.98 -13.87
N GLN A 67 -12.27 11.54 -13.08
CA GLN A 67 -11.84 10.15 -13.03
C GLN A 67 -12.96 9.28 -12.43
N THR A 68 -13.44 8.30 -13.19
CA THR A 68 -14.56 7.43 -12.80
C THR A 68 -14.13 6.02 -12.36
N ALA A 69 -12.83 5.75 -12.40
CA ALA A 69 -12.26 4.49 -11.95
C ALA A 69 -10.89 4.70 -11.33
N VAL A 70 -10.54 3.90 -10.33
CA VAL A 70 -9.19 3.83 -9.75
C VAL A 70 -8.70 2.40 -9.77
N THR A 71 -7.43 2.21 -10.11
CA THR A 71 -6.74 0.93 -9.99
C THR A 71 -6.03 0.89 -8.66
N VAL A 72 -6.33 -0.11 -7.85
CA VAL A 72 -5.61 -0.40 -6.61
C VAL A 72 -4.60 -1.49 -6.90
N HIS A 73 -3.32 -1.14 -6.92
CA HIS A 73 -2.20 -2.05 -7.12
C HIS A 73 -1.56 -2.34 -5.77
N VAL A 74 -1.71 -3.59 -5.31
CA VAL A 74 -1.25 -4.04 -3.99
C VAL A 74 0.19 -4.51 -4.10
N LEU A 75 1.05 -3.96 -3.25
CA LEU A 75 2.48 -4.16 -3.26
C LEU A 75 3.01 -4.66 -1.91
N GLN A 76 4.09 -5.40 -1.97
CA GLN A 76 4.85 -5.86 -0.81
C GLN A 76 6.34 -5.60 -1.00
N GLY A 77 6.97 -4.95 -0.03
CA GLY A 77 8.40 -4.65 -0.04
C GLY A 77 8.75 -3.37 0.71
N GLU A 78 10.02 -2.98 0.63
CA GLU A 78 10.58 -1.86 1.39
C GLU A 78 11.05 -0.69 0.50
N ARG A 79 10.93 -0.83 -0.85
CA ARG A 79 11.39 0.20 -1.79
C ARG A 79 10.31 1.28 -1.97
N LYS A 80 10.72 2.53 -2.16
CA LYS A 80 9.79 3.65 -2.40
C LYS A 80 9.17 3.65 -3.79
N LYS A 81 9.89 3.13 -4.76
CA LYS A 81 9.39 2.99 -6.13
C LYS A 81 8.52 1.73 -6.25
N ALA A 82 7.29 1.89 -6.72
CA ALA A 82 6.31 0.80 -6.80
C ALA A 82 6.82 -0.40 -7.59
N THR A 83 7.50 -0.17 -8.72
CA THR A 83 8.03 -1.22 -9.61
C THR A 83 9.14 -2.07 -8.99
N ASP A 84 9.79 -1.59 -7.93
CA ASP A 84 10.89 -2.27 -7.26
C ASP A 84 10.40 -3.15 -6.10
N ASN A 85 9.07 -3.20 -5.89
CA ASN A 85 8.42 -4.05 -4.91
C ASN A 85 7.69 -5.22 -5.59
N LYS A 86 7.33 -6.21 -4.80
CA LYS A 86 6.55 -7.36 -5.29
C LYS A 86 5.10 -6.98 -5.45
N SER A 87 4.54 -7.16 -6.66
CA SER A 87 3.10 -7.07 -6.90
C SER A 87 2.40 -8.30 -6.32
N LEU A 88 1.41 -8.07 -5.46
CA LEU A 88 0.54 -9.12 -4.92
C LEU A 88 -0.75 -9.27 -5.73
N GLY A 89 -1.14 -8.23 -6.46
CA GLY A 89 -2.32 -8.21 -7.30
C GLY A 89 -2.82 -6.78 -7.54
N GLN A 90 -3.81 -6.67 -8.39
CA GLN A 90 -4.47 -5.39 -8.67
C GLN A 90 -5.95 -5.60 -8.94
N PHE A 91 -6.75 -4.59 -8.64
CA PHE A 91 -8.18 -4.56 -8.96
C PHE A 91 -8.63 -3.14 -9.24
N ASN A 92 -9.78 -3.00 -9.92
CA ASN A 92 -10.31 -1.70 -10.30
C ASN A 92 -11.60 -1.42 -9.54
N LEU A 93 -11.68 -0.27 -8.88
CA LEU A 93 -12.92 0.30 -8.41
C LEU A 93 -13.48 1.21 -9.50
N THR A 94 -14.64 0.87 -10.03
CA THR A 94 -15.33 1.59 -11.11
C THR A 94 -16.59 2.29 -10.60
N ASP A 95 -17.25 3.04 -11.48
CA ASP A 95 -18.48 3.76 -11.18
C ASP A 95 -18.33 4.81 -10.05
N ILE A 96 -17.15 5.41 -9.96
CA ILE A 96 -16.91 6.56 -9.10
C ILE A 96 -17.59 7.77 -9.77
N PRO A 97 -18.39 8.57 -9.04
CA PRO A 97 -18.96 9.78 -9.59
C PRO A 97 -17.90 10.74 -10.08
N ALA A 98 -18.06 11.25 -11.32
CA ALA A 98 -17.15 12.23 -11.87
C ALA A 98 -17.12 13.51 -11.00
N ALA A 99 -15.95 13.89 -10.56
CA ALA A 99 -15.70 15.04 -9.70
C ALA A 99 -14.30 15.60 -9.95
N PRO A 100 -14.01 16.83 -9.52
CA PRO A 100 -12.64 17.36 -9.56
C PRO A 100 -11.68 16.44 -8.81
N ARG A 101 -10.46 16.33 -9.30
CA ARG A 101 -9.39 15.54 -8.63
C ARG A 101 -9.25 15.94 -7.17
N GLY A 102 -8.96 14.99 -6.32
CA GLY A 102 -8.83 15.19 -4.88
C GLY A 102 -10.17 15.25 -4.13
N THR A 103 -11.32 15.31 -4.82
CA THR A 103 -12.65 15.35 -4.18
C THR A 103 -13.17 13.97 -3.79
N PRO A 104 -13.12 12.92 -4.65
CA PRO A 104 -13.55 11.59 -4.27
C PRO A 104 -12.74 11.05 -3.10
N GLN A 105 -13.40 10.35 -2.17
CA GLN A 105 -12.77 9.72 -1.01
C GLN A 105 -12.85 8.21 -1.15
N ILE A 106 -11.71 7.61 -1.49
CA ILE A 106 -11.57 6.17 -1.66
C ILE A 106 -10.87 5.60 -0.42
N GLU A 107 -11.62 4.90 0.41
CA GLU A 107 -11.07 4.22 1.58
C GLU A 107 -10.52 2.86 1.16
N VAL A 108 -9.22 2.69 1.30
CA VAL A 108 -8.54 1.41 1.07
C VAL A 108 -8.26 0.77 2.42
N THR A 109 -8.73 -0.45 2.59
CA THR A 109 -8.60 -1.23 3.82
C THR A 109 -7.81 -2.50 3.56
N PHE A 110 -6.80 -2.74 4.38
CA PHE A 110 -6.07 -4.00 4.47
C PHE A 110 -6.50 -4.73 5.72
N ASP A 111 -6.96 -5.95 5.57
CA ASP A 111 -7.31 -6.86 6.65
C ASP A 111 -6.46 -8.13 6.55
N ILE A 112 -5.67 -8.41 7.59
CA ILE A 112 -4.82 -9.60 7.65
C ILE A 112 -5.30 -10.46 8.80
N ASP A 113 -5.69 -11.69 8.48
CA ASP A 113 -6.13 -12.65 9.49
C ASP A 113 -4.94 -13.32 10.23
N ALA A 114 -5.25 -14.14 11.23
CA ALA A 114 -4.26 -14.86 12.01
C ALA A 114 -3.45 -15.90 11.19
N ASN A 115 -3.92 -16.28 10.01
CA ASN A 115 -3.23 -17.20 9.09
C ASN A 115 -2.37 -16.44 8.05
N GLY A 116 -2.36 -15.11 8.08
CA GLY A 116 -1.64 -14.28 7.14
C GLY A 116 -2.36 -14.09 5.79
N LYS A 117 -3.64 -14.46 5.68
CA LYS A 117 -4.48 -14.15 4.52
C LYS A 117 -4.74 -12.65 4.51
N ILE A 118 -4.56 -12.02 3.36
CA ILE A 118 -4.72 -10.58 3.17
C ILE A 118 -5.97 -10.33 2.32
N ASP A 119 -6.93 -9.62 2.87
CA ASP A 119 -8.07 -9.09 2.13
C ASP A 119 -7.86 -7.57 1.97
N VAL A 120 -7.87 -7.09 0.73
CA VAL A 120 -7.74 -5.67 0.41
C VAL A 120 -9.02 -5.20 -0.26
N SER A 121 -9.66 -4.20 0.30
CA SER A 121 -10.86 -3.58 -0.25
C SER A 121 -10.64 -2.10 -0.51
N ALA A 122 -11.34 -1.58 -1.52
CA ALA A 122 -11.42 -0.17 -1.82
C ALA A 122 -12.89 0.24 -1.93
N LYS A 123 -13.27 1.28 -1.20
CA LYS A 123 -14.65 1.77 -1.13
C LYS A 123 -14.70 3.26 -1.40
N ASP A 124 -15.50 3.68 -2.37
CA ASP A 124 -15.87 5.08 -2.54
C ASP A 124 -16.93 5.47 -1.51
N LYS A 125 -16.61 6.45 -0.66
CA LYS A 125 -17.50 6.91 0.43
C LYS A 125 -18.74 7.61 -0.06
N SER A 126 -18.74 8.16 -1.26
CA SER A 126 -19.88 8.88 -1.83
C SER A 126 -20.93 7.96 -2.45
N SER A 127 -20.49 7.02 -3.28
CA SER A 127 -21.37 6.07 -3.97
C SER A 127 -21.57 4.76 -3.21
N ASN A 128 -20.78 4.49 -2.17
CA ASN A 128 -20.69 3.21 -1.45
C ASN A 128 -20.31 2.02 -2.34
N LYS A 129 -19.78 2.28 -3.53
CA LYS A 129 -19.21 1.24 -4.39
C LYS A 129 -17.96 0.69 -3.75
N GLU A 130 -17.83 -0.63 -3.77
CA GLU A 130 -16.73 -1.35 -3.16
C GLU A 130 -16.25 -2.48 -4.07
N GLN A 131 -14.94 -2.67 -4.12
CA GLN A 131 -14.28 -3.81 -4.76
C GLN A 131 -13.19 -4.32 -3.84
N SER A 132 -12.87 -5.59 -3.96
CA SER A 132 -11.86 -6.23 -3.13
C SER A 132 -11.10 -7.32 -3.87
N ILE A 133 -9.91 -7.64 -3.33
CA ILE A 133 -9.11 -8.78 -3.73
C ILE A 133 -8.67 -9.54 -2.47
N THR A 134 -8.70 -10.86 -2.55
CA THR A 134 -8.15 -11.74 -1.52
C THR A 134 -6.83 -12.32 -2.00
N ILE A 135 -5.80 -12.15 -1.20
CA ILE A 135 -4.47 -12.70 -1.42
C ILE A 135 -4.24 -13.79 -0.38
N GLN A 136 -4.08 -15.03 -0.86
CA GLN A 136 -3.84 -16.17 0.03
C GLN A 136 -2.57 -15.95 0.85
N GLY A 137 -2.61 -16.37 2.11
CA GLY A 137 -1.53 -16.17 3.07
C GLY A 137 -0.18 -16.70 2.55
N GLY A 138 0.83 -15.87 2.71
CA GLY A 138 2.17 -16.11 2.20
C GLY A 138 2.40 -15.50 0.82
N SER A 139 3.31 -14.54 0.75
CA SER A 139 3.71 -13.89 -0.50
C SER A 139 4.39 -14.85 -1.50
N GLY A 140 4.54 -16.12 -1.14
CA GLY A 140 5.36 -17.09 -1.88
C GLY A 140 6.84 -16.75 -1.86
N LEU A 141 7.26 -15.79 -1.02
CA LEU A 141 8.67 -15.41 -0.83
C LEU A 141 9.32 -16.35 0.19
N SER A 142 10.52 -16.79 -0.13
CA SER A 142 11.40 -17.48 0.81
C SER A 142 12.04 -16.48 1.77
N ASP A 143 12.55 -16.98 2.91
CA ASP A 143 13.26 -16.13 3.88
C ASP A 143 14.46 -15.42 3.25
N ASP A 144 15.17 -16.09 2.32
CA ASP A 144 16.30 -15.52 1.59
C ASP A 144 15.87 -14.35 0.66
N GLU A 145 14.70 -14.48 0.01
CA GLU A 145 14.14 -13.42 -0.82
C GLU A 145 13.70 -12.23 0.02
N ILE A 146 13.07 -12.46 1.17
CA ILE A 146 12.70 -11.40 2.12
C ILE A 146 13.94 -10.65 2.59
N GLU A 147 14.98 -11.37 3.03
CA GLU A 147 16.24 -10.76 3.47
C GLU A 147 16.92 -9.95 2.36
N LYS A 148 16.89 -10.48 1.13
CA LYS A 148 17.41 -9.75 -0.03
C LYS A 148 16.63 -8.47 -0.30
N MET A 149 15.31 -8.48 -0.26
CA MET A 149 14.49 -7.28 -0.46
C MET A 149 14.76 -6.21 0.60
N VAL A 150 14.97 -6.60 1.85
CA VAL A 150 15.34 -5.67 2.94
C VAL A 150 16.72 -5.07 2.69
N LYS A 151 17.72 -5.88 2.34
CA LYS A 151 19.09 -5.40 2.03
C LYS A 151 19.11 -4.50 0.80
N ASP A 152 18.36 -4.83 -0.23
CA ASP A 152 18.25 -4.01 -1.44
C ASP A 152 17.64 -2.64 -1.11
N ALA A 153 16.64 -2.58 -0.23
CA ALA A 153 16.05 -1.33 0.22
C ALA A 153 17.04 -0.48 1.05
N GLU A 154 17.80 -1.10 1.94
CA GLU A 154 18.84 -0.41 2.71
C GLU A 154 19.95 0.15 1.80
N ALA A 155 20.38 -0.65 0.81
CA ALA A 155 21.43 -0.23 -0.13
C ALA A 155 20.98 0.92 -1.06
N ASN A 156 19.70 1.06 -1.33
CA ASN A 156 19.13 2.08 -2.21
C ASN A 156 18.37 3.19 -1.47
N ALA A 157 18.49 3.29 -0.14
CA ALA A 157 17.72 4.21 0.69
C ALA A 157 17.89 5.69 0.27
N GLU A 158 19.09 6.11 -0.17
CA GLU A 158 19.32 7.47 -0.66
C GLU A 158 18.67 7.73 -2.02
N GLU A 159 18.67 6.75 -2.91
CA GLU A 159 18.02 6.83 -4.21
C GLU A 159 16.50 6.89 -4.04
N ASP A 160 15.96 6.04 -3.19
CA ASP A 160 14.56 6.00 -2.84
C ASP A 160 14.06 7.32 -2.23
N LYS A 161 14.87 7.93 -1.36
CA LYS A 161 14.56 9.25 -0.80
C LYS A 161 14.52 10.33 -1.87
N LYS A 162 15.51 10.36 -2.77
CA LYS A 162 15.54 11.32 -3.88
C LYS A 162 14.35 11.12 -4.84
N PHE A 163 13.99 9.87 -5.09
CA PHE A 163 12.82 9.54 -5.91
C PHE A 163 11.53 10.06 -5.26
N GLU A 164 11.32 9.81 -3.97
CA GLU A 164 10.15 10.28 -3.22
C GLU A 164 10.06 11.82 -3.21
N GLU A 165 11.18 12.51 -2.96
CA GLU A 165 11.26 13.98 -2.99
C GLU A 165 10.97 14.54 -4.39
N LEU A 166 11.48 13.90 -5.45
CA LEU A 166 11.23 14.31 -6.84
C LEU A 166 9.75 14.14 -7.21
N VAL A 167 9.14 13.00 -6.86
CA VAL A 167 7.73 12.74 -7.14
C VAL A 167 6.83 13.69 -6.35
N ALA A 168 7.13 13.93 -5.07
CA ALA A 168 6.39 14.89 -4.24
C ALA A 168 6.44 16.30 -4.84
N SER A 169 7.62 16.74 -5.27
CA SER A 169 7.80 18.05 -5.92
C SER A 169 7.04 18.15 -7.24
N ARG A 170 7.07 17.10 -8.07
CA ARG A 170 6.31 17.03 -9.32
C ARG A 170 4.80 17.08 -9.06
N ASN A 171 4.29 16.27 -8.16
CA ASN A 171 2.88 16.23 -7.81
C ASN A 171 2.38 17.57 -7.25
N MET A 172 3.22 18.25 -6.46
CA MET A 172 2.93 19.58 -5.94
C MET A 172 2.86 20.62 -7.07
N ALA A 173 3.82 20.59 -8.02
CA ALA A 173 3.83 21.49 -9.17
C ALA A 173 2.58 21.27 -10.06
N ASP A 174 2.22 20.03 -10.34
CA ASP A 174 1.02 19.68 -11.12
C ASP A 174 -0.26 20.13 -10.41
N SER A 175 -0.31 20.01 -9.09
CA SER A 175 -1.44 20.48 -8.29
C SER A 175 -1.59 21.99 -8.34
N LEU A 176 -0.48 22.71 -8.22
CA LEU A 176 -0.46 24.17 -8.28
C LEU A 176 -0.84 24.66 -9.68
N ALA A 177 -0.29 24.06 -10.73
CA ALA A 177 -0.62 24.41 -12.12
C ALA A 177 -2.11 24.22 -12.42
N SER A 178 -2.68 23.08 -11.97
CA SER A 178 -4.10 22.80 -12.13
C SER A 178 -4.99 23.78 -11.36
N ALA A 179 -4.64 24.10 -10.11
CA ALA A 179 -5.37 25.06 -9.30
C ALA A 179 -5.31 26.47 -9.91
N THR A 180 -4.14 26.89 -10.42
CA THR A 180 -3.96 28.18 -11.08
C THR A 180 -4.78 28.24 -12.35
N LYS A 181 -4.73 27.20 -13.20
CA LYS A 181 -5.54 27.14 -14.41
C LYS A 181 -7.03 27.27 -14.12
N LYS A 182 -7.51 26.52 -13.12
CA LYS A 182 -8.91 26.60 -12.69
C LYS A 182 -9.29 28.00 -12.22
N ALA A 183 -8.45 28.64 -11.41
CA ALA A 183 -8.67 30.02 -10.96
C ALA A 183 -8.70 31.02 -12.11
N MET A 184 -7.85 30.83 -13.12
CA MET A 184 -7.85 31.66 -14.35
C MET A 184 -9.12 31.45 -15.17
N ASP A 185 -9.57 30.20 -15.33
CA ASP A 185 -10.79 29.88 -16.07
C ASP A 185 -12.05 30.46 -15.37
N GLU A 186 -12.09 30.40 -14.02
CA GLU A 186 -13.18 30.94 -13.21
C GLU A 186 -13.24 32.46 -13.20
N ASN A 187 -12.12 33.15 -13.43
CA ASN A 187 -12.03 34.64 -13.45
C ASN A 187 -11.66 35.17 -14.86
N ALA A 188 -11.94 34.41 -15.90
CA ALA A 188 -11.58 34.78 -17.28
C ALA A 188 -12.15 36.12 -17.70
N ASP A 189 -13.36 36.48 -17.23
CA ASP A 189 -14.02 37.76 -17.54
C ASP A 189 -13.33 38.95 -16.87
N GLU A 190 -12.60 38.76 -15.77
CA GLU A 190 -11.87 39.81 -15.07
C GLU A 190 -10.42 39.94 -15.56
N LEU A 191 -9.90 38.96 -16.29
CA LEU A 191 -8.53 38.91 -16.81
C LEU A 191 -8.40 39.35 -18.25
N SER A 192 -9.50 39.78 -18.90
CA SER A 192 -9.55 40.14 -20.33
C SER A 192 -9.34 41.62 -20.64
N ASP A 193 -8.78 42.42 -19.73
CA ASP A 193 -8.39 43.81 -19.93
C ASP A 193 -6.88 43.97 -20.14
#